data_7a5a53aa7539e27637db2ad5d1c2c337
#
_entry.id   7a5a53aa7539e27637db2ad5d1c2c337
#
_cell.length_a   1.000
_cell.length_b   1.000
_cell.length_c   1.000
_cell.angle_alpha   90.00
_cell.angle_beta   90.00
_cell.angle_gamma   90.00
#
_symmetry.space_group_name_H-M   'P 1'
#
loop_
_entity.id
_entity.type
_entity.pdbx_description
1 polymer ?
#
loop_
_entity_poly.entity_id
_entity_poly.type
_entity_poly.pdbx_seq_one_letter_code
_entity_poly.pdbx_strand_id
1 'polypeptide(L)'
;MQLHEWNARLHGLVVFRALLGDPVVAKLAALTDRLEAADDTIAPLCDAVAAFEAALFAHTTNLGDYLSNAVLETETFCVRQAAAGQLSPVMEAALNSELSFLQKLCGLTLDALLEAADRQSRELAFLPRWEARQLDLTAAYNQRMREAGKKGYGMFAKHHVFTVENGQLVPVKYPDPQKLSELPGYEKEREKVIANTRALLAGSPANNVLLYGDAGTGKSSTVKAIANEYAADGLRLVEVKKNQLYQIPDLMDQLAANPLKFILFIDDLSFSSNDDNFAALKAILEGSVGGRARNIAVYATSNRRHLIKETLTDRTGDDIHEADTRQELMSLSARFGLTVTFQRPEKARFAAILEELAKQHHIQMPMEELLVKAEAFAIRAGGRSPRVAKQFIEQCESGVQK
;
A
#
# COMPACT_ATOMS: atom_id res chain seq x y z
N MET A 1 -25.19 29.88 11.78
CA MET A 1 -24.90 30.08 10.35
C MET A 1 -26.24 29.92 9.62
N GLN A 2 -26.57 30.80 8.66
CA GLN A 2 -27.79 30.68 7.87
C GLN A 2 -27.66 29.53 6.83
N LEU A 3 -28.78 28.96 6.38
CA LEU A 3 -28.77 27.81 5.47
C LEU A 3 -28.00 28.10 4.19
N HIS A 4 -28.24 29.25 3.55
CA HIS A 4 -27.55 29.64 2.32
C HIS A 4 -26.01 29.74 2.51
N GLU A 5 -25.54 30.06 3.70
CA GLU A 5 -24.10 30.11 4.02
C GLU A 5 -23.51 28.70 4.11
N TRP A 6 -24.24 27.73 4.69
CA TRP A 6 -23.85 26.33 4.70
C TRP A 6 -23.71 25.78 3.28
N ASN A 7 -24.73 26.02 2.45
CA ASN A 7 -24.78 25.55 1.08
C ASN A 7 -23.67 26.19 0.23
N ALA A 8 -23.57 27.52 0.24
CA ALA A 8 -22.57 28.25 -0.53
C ALA A 8 -21.14 27.84 -0.16
N ARG A 9 -20.83 27.67 1.14
CA ARG A 9 -19.50 27.24 1.56
C ARG A 9 -19.19 25.80 1.22
N LEU A 10 -20.19 24.90 1.26
CA LEU A 10 -20.01 23.50 0.88
C LEU A 10 -19.70 23.39 -0.61
N HIS A 11 -20.48 24.05 -1.46
CA HIS A 11 -20.23 24.12 -2.90
C HIS A 11 -18.98 24.94 -3.26
N GLY A 12 -18.55 25.86 -2.41
CA GLY A 12 -17.39 26.73 -2.58
C GLY A 12 -16.05 26.10 -2.16
N LEU A 13 -16.00 24.83 -1.78
CA LEU A 13 -14.76 24.15 -1.43
C LEU A 13 -13.79 24.14 -2.63
N VAL A 14 -12.56 24.61 -2.42
CA VAL A 14 -11.46 24.64 -3.40
C VAL A 14 -10.38 23.64 -3.01
N VAL A 15 -9.88 23.71 -1.78
CA VAL A 15 -8.82 22.81 -1.28
C VAL A 15 -9.36 21.41 -1.13
N PHE A 16 -10.51 21.27 -0.49
CA PHE A 16 -11.20 19.99 -0.29
C PHE A 16 -12.26 19.71 -1.34
N ARG A 17 -12.08 20.21 -2.56
CA ARG A 17 -13.04 20.03 -3.68
C ARG A 17 -13.39 18.57 -3.93
N ALA A 18 -12.45 17.66 -3.75
CA ALA A 18 -12.64 16.23 -3.94
C ALA A 18 -13.69 15.62 -2.99
N LEU A 19 -13.94 16.24 -1.84
CA LEU A 19 -14.99 15.78 -0.91
C LEU A 19 -16.41 15.85 -1.51
N LEU A 20 -16.67 16.75 -2.46
CA LEU A 20 -17.96 16.79 -3.14
C LEU A 20 -18.26 15.54 -4.00
N GLY A 21 -17.23 14.75 -4.32
CA GLY A 21 -17.37 13.44 -4.96
C GLY A 21 -17.52 12.28 -3.97
N ASP A 22 -17.38 12.55 -2.66
CA ASP A 22 -17.61 11.55 -1.62
C ASP A 22 -19.11 11.23 -1.50
N PRO A 23 -19.52 9.96 -1.44
CA PRO A 23 -20.94 9.58 -1.43
C PRO A 23 -21.76 10.22 -0.31
N VAL A 24 -21.19 10.37 0.89
CA VAL A 24 -21.90 10.97 2.05
C VAL A 24 -21.96 12.48 1.92
N VAL A 25 -20.83 13.11 1.58
CA VAL A 25 -20.76 14.58 1.41
C VAL A 25 -21.62 15.04 0.24
N ALA A 26 -21.68 14.30 -0.86
CA ALA A 26 -22.57 14.59 -1.99
C ALA A 26 -24.05 14.55 -1.59
N LYS A 27 -24.44 13.60 -0.73
CA LYS A 27 -25.82 13.53 -0.21
C LYS A 27 -26.11 14.66 0.79
N LEU A 28 -25.13 15.07 1.59
CA LEU A 28 -25.26 16.24 2.47
C LEU A 28 -25.44 17.52 1.65
N ALA A 29 -24.68 17.70 0.58
CA ALA A 29 -24.84 18.84 -0.34
C ALA A 29 -26.24 18.84 -0.99
N ALA A 30 -26.69 17.70 -1.48
CA ALA A 30 -28.05 17.58 -2.05
C ALA A 30 -29.15 17.88 -1.02
N LEU A 31 -28.96 17.53 0.26
CA LEU A 31 -29.86 17.87 1.35
C LEU A 31 -29.88 19.40 1.60
N THR A 32 -28.73 20.06 1.64
CA THR A 32 -28.67 21.53 1.79
C THR A 32 -29.28 22.24 0.58
N ASP A 33 -29.06 21.77 -0.65
CA ASP A 33 -29.71 22.27 -1.87
C ASP A 33 -31.24 22.16 -1.79
N ARG A 34 -31.71 21.01 -1.30
CA ARG A 34 -33.15 20.76 -1.15
C ARG A 34 -33.81 21.67 -0.14
N LEU A 35 -33.13 21.89 0.99
CA LEU A 35 -33.64 22.82 2.03
C LEU A 35 -33.67 24.26 1.52
N GLU A 36 -32.71 24.68 0.68
CA GLU A 36 -32.63 26.03 0.13
C GLU A 36 -33.67 26.28 -0.97
N ALA A 37 -34.12 25.23 -1.65
CA ALA A 37 -35.09 25.34 -2.76
C ALA A 37 -36.47 25.83 -2.39
N ALA A 38 -36.76 26.12 -1.11
CA ALA A 38 -37.99 26.70 -0.57
C ALA A 38 -39.30 26.00 -1.05
N ASP A 39 -39.20 24.71 -1.41
CA ASP A 39 -40.37 23.90 -1.77
C ASP A 39 -40.94 23.23 -0.54
N ASP A 40 -42.21 23.51 -0.26
CA ASP A 40 -42.89 23.07 0.97
C ASP A 40 -43.31 21.60 1.00
N THR A 41 -42.96 20.83 -0.06
CA THR A 41 -43.29 19.42 -0.13
C THR A 41 -42.41 18.59 0.81
N ILE A 42 -43.04 17.88 1.76
CA ILE A 42 -42.36 17.06 2.77
C ILE A 42 -41.68 15.83 2.16
N ALA A 43 -42.31 15.15 1.20
CA ALA A 43 -41.83 13.88 0.70
C ALA A 43 -40.40 13.96 0.07
N PRO A 44 -40.06 14.93 -0.80
CA PRO A 44 -38.71 15.10 -1.31
C PRO A 44 -37.68 15.48 -0.25
N LEU A 45 -38.11 16.19 0.82
CA LEU A 45 -37.23 16.48 1.94
C LEU A 45 -36.92 15.21 2.76
N CYS A 46 -37.96 14.40 3.06
CA CYS A 46 -37.79 13.10 3.70
C CYS A 46 -36.82 12.20 2.90
N ASP A 47 -36.97 12.15 1.59
CA ASP A 47 -36.09 11.36 0.71
C ASP A 47 -34.63 11.84 0.77
N ALA A 48 -34.39 13.15 0.77
CA ALA A 48 -33.06 13.73 0.85
C ALA A 48 -32.39 13.43 2.22
N VAL A 49 -33.13 13.56 3.33
CA VAL A 49 -32.64 13.22 4.68
C VAL A 49 -32.35 11.73 4.75
N ALA A 50 -33.29 10.87 4.35
CA ALA A 50 -33.11 9.43 4.39
C ALA A 50 -31.95 8.94 3.51
N ALA A 51 -31.77 9.55 2.32
CA ALA A 51 -30.66 9.23 1.44
C ALA A 51 -29.30 9.61 2.04
N PHE A 52 -29.23 10.75 2.75
CA PHE A 52 -28.02 11.15 3.47
C PHE A 52 -27.74 10.20 4.65
N GLU A 53 -28.76 9.94 5.50
CA GLU A 53 -28.60 9.05 6.65
C GLU A 53 -28.21 7.63 6.24
N ALA A 54 -28.84 7.09 5.21
CA ALA A 54 -28.48 5.77 4.67
C ALA A 54 -27.03 5.71 4.21
N ALA A 55 -26.53 6.77 3.53
CA ALA A 55 -25.14 6.86 3.10
C ALA A 55 -24.19 6.95 4.30
N LEU A 56 -24.50 7.77 5.31
CA LEU A 56 -23.69 7.92 6.52
C LEU A 56 -23.69 6.64 7.36
N PHE A 57 -24.85 6.03 7.61
CA PHE A 57 -25.01 4.85 8.47
C PHE A 57 -24.40 3.59 7.88
N ALA A 58 -24.14 3.56 6.58
CA ALA A 58 -23.31 2.52 5.99
C ALA A 58 -21.87 2.51 6.51
N HIS A 59 -21.40 3.59 7.15
CA HIS A 59 -20.05 3.75 7.68
C HIS A 59 -20.04 4.01 9.20
N THR A 60 -20.85 4.95 9.69
CA THR A 60 -20.93 5.36 11.10
C THR A 60 -22.22 6.13 11.32
N THR A 61 -22.67 6.24 12.59
CA THR A 61 -23.78 7.12 12.97
C THR A 61 -23.37 8.57 13.21
N ASN A 62 -22.07 8.85 13.29
CA ASN A 62 -21.52 10.15 13.66
C ASN A 62 -20.92 10.89 12.47
N LEU A 63 -21.52 12.02 12.09
CA LEU A 63 -21.08 12.86 10.98
C LEU A 63 -19.67 13.44 11.21
N GLY A 64 -19.36 13.85 12.45
CA GLY A 64 -18.05 14.44 12.76
C GLY A 64 -16.91 13.44 12.58
N ASP A 65 -17.10 12.21 13.03
CA ASP A 65 -16.11 11.14 12.86
C ASP A 65 -15.91 10.80 11.37
N TYR A 66 -17.01 10.75 10.60
CA TYR A 66 -16.91 10.50 9.15
C TYR A 66 -16.14 11.61 8.43
N LEU A 67 -16.56 12.87 8.63
CA LEU A 67 -15.95 14.02 7.97
C LEU A 67 -14.48 14.20 8.35
N SER A 68 -14.17 14.00 9.64
CA SER A 68 -12.78 14.06 10.11
C SER A 68 -11.88 13.07 9.34
N ASN A 69 -12.31 11.81 9.23
CA ASN A 69 -11.57 10.80 8.48
C ASN A 69 -11.47 11.18 7.00
N ALA A 70 -12.57 11.58 6.37
CA ALA A 70 -12.59 11.97 4.97
C ALA A 70 -11.64 13.14 4.68
N VAL A 71 -11.63 14.17 5.53
CA VAL A 71 -10.73 15.34 5.41
C VAL A 71 -9.27 14.93 5.59
N LEU A 72 -8.96 14.12 6.61
CA LEU A 72 -7.59 13.72 6.93
C LEU A 72 -6.98 12.78 5.88
N GLU A 73 -7.81 12.06 5.14
CA GLU A 73 -7.38 11.13 4.10
C GLU A 73 -7.37 11.74 2.69
N THR A 74 -8.10 12.84 2.49
CA THR A 74 -8.19 13.48 1.17
C THR A 74 -6.83 14.01 0.72
N GLU A 75 -6.44 13.65 -0.50
CA GLU A 75 -5.29 14.22 -1.16
C GLU A 75 -5.64 15.60 -1.73
N THR A 76 -5.01 16.65 -1.21
CA THR A 76 -5.20 18.02 -1.65
C THR A 76 -3.93 18.57 -2.30
N PHE A 77 -4.08 19.60 -3.14
CA PHE A 77 -2.90 20.30 -3.66
C PHE A 77 -2.07 20.96 -2.53
N CYS A 78 -2.73 21.37 -1.42
CA CYS A 78 -2.04 21.91 -0.26
C CYS A 78 -1.11 20.90 0.39
N VAL A 79 -1.54 19.62 0.53
CA VAL A 79 -0.71 18.53 1.07
C VAL A 79 0.51 18.30 0.20
N ARG A 80 0.34 18.26 -1.12
CA ARG A 80 1.44 18.07 -2.07
C ARG A 80 2.43 19.25 -2.04
N GLN A 81 1.93 20.47 -2.04
CA GLN A 81 2.75 21.68 -1.98
C GLN A 81 3.47 21.83 -0.63
N ALA A 82 2.81 21.50 0.48
CA ALA A 82 3.44 21.49 1.80
C ALA A 82 4.58 20.47 1.90
N ALA A 83 4.38 19.26 1.34
CA ALA A 83 5.42 18.24 1.27
C ALA A 83 6.65 18.69 0.44
N ALA A 84 6.43 19.53 -0.58
CA ALA A 84 7.47 20.14 -1.40
C ALA A 84 8.07 21.43 -0.79
N GLY A 85 7.57 21.89 0.36
CA GLY A 85 7.99 23.18 0.97
C GLY A 85 7.56 24.42 0.17
N GLN A 86 6.51 24.32 -0.64
CA GLN A 86 6.08 25.35 -1.60
C GLN A 86 4.68 25.93 -1.30
N LEU A 87 4.14 25.69 -0.10
CA LEU A 87 2.81 26.18 0.26
C LEU A 87 2.82 27.73 0.35
N SER A 88 2.03 28.38 -0.53
CA SER A 88 1.92 29.83 -0.55
C SER A 88 0.99 30.35 0.56
N PRO A 89 1.16 31.63 1.02
CA PRO A 89 0.25 32.22 2.02
C PRO A 89 -1.22 32.21 1.61
N VAL A 90 -1.51 32.35 0.32
CA VAL A 90 -2.89 32.28 -0.21
C VAL A 90 -3.47 30.87 -0.06
N MET A 91 -2.69 29.83 -0.36
CA MET A 91 -3.11 28.44 -0.19
C MET A 91 -3.32 28.10 1.28
N GLU A 92 -2.43 28.60 2.14
CA GLU A 92 -2.54 28.40 3.59
C GLU A 92 -3.79 29.07 4.17
N ALA A 93 -4.10 30.29 3.73
CA ALA A 93 -5.31 31.01 4.14
C ALA A 93 -6.58 30.28 3.66
N ALA A 94 -6.60 29.78 2.42
CA ALA A 94 -7.72 28.97 1.90
C ALA A 94 -7.90 27.67 2.70
N LEU A 95 -6.80 26.95 2.96
CA LEU A 95 -6.81 25.72 3.77
C LEU A 95 -7.40 25.98 5.16
N ASN A 96 -6.92 27.00 5.87
CA ASN A 96 -7.37 27.33 7.20
C ASN A 96 -8.86 27.74 7.24
N SER A 97 -9.30 28.50 6.22
CA SER A 97 -10.72 28.88 6.08
C SER A 97 -11.62 27.66 5.87
N GLU A 98 -11.25 26.75 4.99
CA GLU A 98 -12.04 25.54 4.71
C GLU A 98 -12.00 24.55 5.87
N LEU A 99 -10.86 24.36 6.55
CA LEU A 99 -10.79 23.54 7.77
C LEU A 99 -11.71 24.08 8.86
N SER A 100 -11.74 25.41 9.07
CA SER A 100 -12.64 26.04 10.04
C SER A 100 -14.11 25.83 9.69
N PHE A 101 -14.46 25.82 8.41
CA PHE A 101 -15.81 25.51 7.94
C PHE A 101 -16.15 24.02 8.15
N LEU A 102 -15.28 23.11 7.71
CA LEU A 102 -15.46 21.68 7.85
C LEU A 102 -15.52 21.23 9.31
N GLN A 103 -14.79 21.89 10.19
CA GLN A 103 -14.90 21.69 11.64
C GLN A 103 -16.30 22.03 12.18
N LYS A 104 -16.90 23.13 11.71
CA LYS A 104 -18.30 23.46 12.07
C LYS A 104 -19.26 22.42 11.50
N LEU A 105 -19.00 21.94 10.28
CA LEU A 105 -19.82 20.92 9.64
C LEU A 105 -19.81 19.58 10.42
N CYS A 106 -18.69 19.23 11.08
CA CYS A 106 -18.62 18.06 11.96
C CYS A 106 -19.64 18.07 13.11
N GLY A 107 -19.99 19.25 13.58
CA GLY A 107 -20.99 19.45 14.64
C GLY A 107 -22.44 19.66 14.14
N LEU A 108 -22.69 19.51 12.83
CA LEU A 108 -24.00 19.79 12.25
C LEU A 108 -24.98 18.65 12.50
N THR A 109 -26.14 18.98 13.07
CA THR A 109 -27.28 18.06 13.29
C THR A 109 -28.42 18.36 12.32
N LEU A 110 -29.35 17.41 12.16
CA LEU A 110 -30.54 17.63 11.34
C LEU A 110 -31.38 18.78 11.93
N ASP A 111 -31.54 18.82 13.26
CA ASP A 111 -32.32 19.86 13.91
C ASP A 111 -31.73 21.26 13.68
N ALA A 112 -30.41 21.40 13.71
CA ALA A 112 -29.73 22.66 13.39
C ALA A 112 -29.89 23.08 11.92
N LEU A 113 -29.95 22.12 10.99
CA LEU A 113 -30.24 22.39 9.58
C LEU A 113 -31.68 22.82 9.36
N LEU A 114 -32.66 22.15 10.01
CA LEU A 114 -34.05 22.47 9.91
C LEU A 114 -34.35 23.84 10.51
N GLU A 115 -33.75 24.15 11.67
CA GLU A 115 -33.82 25.48 12.29
C GLU A 115 -33.27 26.58 11.38
N ALA A 116 -32.13 26.31 10.74
CA ALA A 116 -31.52 27.25 9.78
C ALA A 116 -32.34 27.43 8.49
N ALA A 117 -33.23 26.48 8.18
CA ALA A 117 -34.19 26.52 7.06
C ALA A 117 -35.57 27.04 7.44
N ASP A 118 -35.76 27.50 8.71
CA ASP A 118 -37.06 27.89 9.25
C ASP A 118 -38.15 26.79 9.16
N ARG A 119 -37.72 25.53 9.34
CA ARG A 119 -38.58 24.33 9.27
C ARG A 119 -38.81 23.71 10.66
N GLN A 120 -40.01 23.12 10.85
CA GLN A 120 -40.33 22.47 12.10
C GLN A 120 -39.75 21.04 12.16
N SER A 121 -38.90 20.76 13.13
CA SER A 121 -38.30 19.45 13.39
C SER A 121 -39.34 18.33 13.61
N ARG A 122 -40.55 18.67 14.07
CA ARG A 122 -41.65 17.73 14.34
C ARG A 122 -42.14 16.99 13.07
N GLU A 123 -42.07 17.62 11.91
CA GLU A 123 -42.51 17.04 10.64
C GLU A 123 -41.68 15.82 10.24
N LEU A 124 -40.42 15.77 10.67
CA LEU A 124 -39.46 14.68 10.38
C LEU A 124 -39.13 13.86 11.62
N ALA A 125 -39.98 13.90 12.67
CA ALA A 125 -39.68 13.20 13.93
C ALA A 125 -39.63 11.67 13.82
N PHE A 126 -40.21 11.11 12.76
CA PHE A 126 -40.20 9.68 12.47
C PHE A 126 -38.90 9.19 11.79
N LEU A 127 -38.07 10.09 11.27
CA LEU A 127 -36.76 9.75 10.71
C LEU A 127 -35.73 9.58 11.83
N PRO A 128 -34.73 8.69 11.65
CA PRO A 128 -33.62 8.63 12.59
C PRO A 128 -32.86 9.95 12.63
N ARG A 129 -31.95 10.07 13.58
CA ARG A 129 -31.11 11.25 13.76
C ARG A 129 -29.65 10.79 13.76
N TRP A 130 -28.83 11.38 12.89
CA TRP A 130 -27.39 11.18 13.00
C TRP A 130 -26.82 11.92 14.20
N GLU A 131 -25.75 11.38 14.73
CA GLU A 131 -24.96 11.99 15.77
C GLU A 131 -23.98 13.00 15.18
N ALA A 132 -23.65 14.04 15.94
CA ALA A 132 -22.66 15.02 15.56
C ALA A 132 -21.67 15.23 16.72
N ARG A 133 -20.41 15.38 16.39
CA ARG A 133 -19.35 15.63 17.37
C ARG A 133 -18.50 16.80 16.93
N GLN A 134 -18.31 17.76 17.82
CA GLN A 134 -17.31 18.80 17.60
C GLN A 134 -15.91 18.23 17.81
N LEU A 135 -15.05 18.45 16.84
CA LEU A 135 -13.65 18.00 16.83
C LEU A 135 -12.78 19.22 16.51
N ASP A 136 -11.58 19.27 17.08
CA ASP A 136 -10.56 20.22 16.60
C ASP A 136 -9.91 19.65 15.33
N LEU A 137 -10.63 19.84 14.21
CA LEU A 137 -10.19 19.34 12.91
C LEU A 137 -8.90 20.01 12.44
N THR A 138 -8.71 21.28 12.79
CA THR A 138 -7.50 22.02 12.43
C THR A 138 -6.27 21.44 13.13
N ALA A 139 -6.35 21.18 14.43
CA ALA A 139 -5.27 20.54 15.16
C ALA A 139 -5.01 19.11 14.65
N ALA A 140 -6.07 18.33 14.40
CA ALA A 140 -5.96 16.98 13.85
C ALA A 140 -5.30 16.98 12.45
N TYR A 141 -5.68 17.91 11.58
CA TYR A 141 -5.10 18.06 10.25
C TYR A 141 -3.62 18.46 10.31
N ASN A 142 -3.27 19.43 11.15
CA ASN A 142 -1.88 19.84 11.34
C ASN A 142 -1.01 18.69 11.90
N GLN A 143 -1.56 17.91 12.82
CA GLN A 143 -0.87 16.70 13.29
C GLN A 143 -0.70 15.68 12.17
N ARG A 144 -1.75 15.44 11.36
CA ARG A 144 -1.70 14.55 10.20
C ARG A 144 -0.64 14.99 9.19
N MET A 145 -0.50 16.31 8.95
CA MET A 145 0.51 16.84 8.04
C MET A 145 1.94 16.60 8.55
N ARG A 146 2.17 16.75 9.85
CA ARG A 146 3.47 16.39 10.46
C ARG A 146 3.80 14.90 10.31
N GLU A 147 2.78 14.06 10.29
CA GLU A 147 2.90 12.60 10.15
C GLU A 147 2.77 12.10 8.70
N ALA A 148 2.68 12.99 7.72
CA ALA A 148 2.46 12.62 6.32
C ALA A 148 3.54 11.66 5.76
N GLY A 149 4.78 11.77 6.24
CA GLY A 149 5.86 10.84 5.91
C GLY A 149 5.70 9.42 6.45
N LYS A 150 4.79 9.19 7.40
CA LYS A 150 4.46 7.86 7.94
C LYS A 150 3.09 7.39 7.50
N LYS A 151 2.08 8.23 7.65
CA LYS A 151 0.67 7.89 7.40
C LYS A 151 0.25 8.07 5.94
N GLY A 152 0.97 8.88 5.16
CA GLY A 152 0.59 9.21 3.79
C GLY A 152 -0.68 10.05 3.69
N TYR A 153 -1.17 10.20 2.48
CA TYR A 153 -2.43 10.87 2.13
C TYR A 153 -3.05 10.20 0.89
N GLY A 154 -4.30 10.51 0.59
CA GLY A 154 -5.01 9.88 -0.52
C GLY A 154 -5.07 8.35 -0.37
N MET A 155 -4.86 7.62 -1.47
CA MET A 155 -4.87 6.16 -1.45
C MET A 155 -3.74 5.56 -0.59
N PHE A 156 -2.65 6.29 -0.39
CA PHE A 156 -1.53 5.83 0.44
C PHE A 156 -1.83 5.88 1.94
N ALA A 157 -2.85 6.62 2.37
CA ALA A 157 -3.32 6.60 3.75
C ALA A 157 -4.07 5.32 4.10
N LYS A 158 -4.77 4.74 3.11
CA LYS A 158 -5.65 3.56 3.28
C LYS A 158 -4.95 2.24 2.96
N HIS A 159 -4.00 2.28 2.03
CA HIS A 159 -3.34 1.09 1.50
C HIS A 159 -1.83 1.21 1.58
N HIS A 160 -1.15 0.08 1.77
CA HIS A 160 0.31 0.01 1.81
C HIS A 160 0.90 -0.87 0.70
N VAL A 161 0.06 -1.62 -0.03
CA VAL A 161 0.46 -2.45 -1.17
C VAL A 161 -0.32 -2.02 -2.41
N PHE A 162 0.39 -1.84 -3.51
CA PHE A 162 -0.13 -1.38 -4.80
C PHE A 162 0.38 -2.27 -5.92
N THR A 163 -0.36 -2.30 -7.01
CA THR A 163 0.08 -2.83 -8.31
C THR A 163 -0.02 -1.74 -9.37
N VAL A 164 0.49 -2.01 -10.56
CA VAL A 164 0.41 -1.09 -11.69
C VAL A 164 -0.57 -1.64 -12.71
N GLU A 165 -1.55 -0.84 -13.10
CA GLU A 165 -2.50 -1.14 -14.17
C GLU A 165 -2.59 0.05 -15.12
N ASN A 166 -2.32 -0.17 -16.40
CA ASN A 166 -2.34 0.88 -17.43
C ASN A 166 -1.51 2.14 -17.06
N GLY A 167 -0.35 1.95 -16.42
CA GLY A 167 0.52 3.04 -15.98
C GLY A 167 0.06 3.78 -14.72
N GLN A 168 -1.02 3.33 -14.08
CA GLN A 168 -1.56 3.92 -12.86
C GLN A 168 -1.36 2.99 -11.67
N LEU A 169 -1.17 3.57 -10.49
CA LEU A 169 -1.13 2.82 -9.24
C LEU A 169 -2.53 2.42 -8.82
N VAL A 170 -2.72 1.13 -8.57
CA VAL A 170 -3.98 0.57 -8.08
C VAL A 170 -3.74 -0.11 -6.74
N PRO A 171 -4.52 0.22 -5.69
CA PRO A 171 -4.35 -0.40 -4.39
C PRO A 171 -4.78 -1.88 -4.40
N VAL A 172 -3.98 -2.72 -3.77
CA VAL A 172 -4.32 -4.13 -3.52
C VAL A 172 -5.24 -4.19 -2.30
N LYS A 173 -6.51 -4.57 -2.51
CA LYS A 173 -7.52 -4.61 -1.43
C LYS A 173 -7.20 -5.63 -0.34
N TYR A 174 -6.65 -6.78 -0.70
CA TYR A 174 -6.34 -7.89 0.19
C TYR A 174 -4.88 -8.31 -0.02
N PRO A 175 -3.91 -7.55 0.51
CA PRO A 175 -2.50 -7.93 0.41
C PRO A 175 -2.23 -9.19 1.22
N ASP A 176 -1.21 -9.94 0.83
CA ASP A 176 -0.73 -11.10 1.58
C ASP A 176 -0.34 -10.67 3.01
N PRO A 177 -0.99 -11.19 4.07
CA PRO A 177 -0.80 -10.74 5.45
C PRO A 177 0.48 -11.26 6.11
N GLN A 178 1.41 -11.83 5.34
CA GLN A 178 2.65 -12.44 5.82
C GLN A 178 3.42 -11.53 6.79
N LYS A 179 3.80 -12.07 7.95
CA LYS A 179 4.62 -11.37 8.95
C LYS A 179 6.06 -11.90 8.96
N LEU A 180 7.01 -11.06 9.37
CA LEU A 180 8.41 -11.47 9.50
C LEU A 180 8.59 -12.59 10.54
N SER A 181 7.79 -12.58 11.61
CA SER A 181 7.78 -13.60 12.65
C SER A 181 7.29 -14.98 12.18
N GLU A 182 6.55 -15.03 11.09
CA GLU A 182 6.02 -16.27 10.49
C GLU A 182 6.98 -16.92 9.48
N LEU A 183 8.15 -16.33 9.27
CA LEU A 183 9.15 -16.79 8.32
C LEU A 183 10.36 -17.41 9.05
N PRO A 184 10.33 -18.68 9.44
CA PRO A 184 11.48 -19.31 10.08
C PRO A 184 12.64 -19.54 9.10
N GLY A 185 13.86 -19.49 9.61
CA GLY A 185 15.10 -19.64 8.85
C GLY A 185 15.44 -18.38 8.04
N TYR A 186 16.66 -18.29 7.57
CA TYR A 186 17.19 -17.14 6.78
C TYR A 186 17.19 -15.79 7.52
N GLU A 187 17.27 -15.79 8.84
CA GLU A 187 17.27 -14.58 9.67
C GLU A 187 18.43 -13.64 9.28
N LYS A 188 19.62 -14.20 9.07
CA LYS A 188 20.83 -13.43 8.66
C LYS A 188 20.67 -12.81 7.28
N GLU A 189 20.07 -13.54 6.36
CA GLU A 189 19.78 -13.08 5.02
C GLU A 189 18.72 -11.97 5.04
N ARG A 190 17.64 -12.15 5.78
CA ARG A 190 16.58 -11.15 5.97
C ARG A 190 17.08 -9.89 6.66
N GLU A 191 17.92 -10.00 7.69
CA GLU A 191 18.42 -8.82 8.41
C GLU A 191 19.15 -7.85 7.49
N LYS A 192 19.87 -8.32 6.47
CA LYS A 192 20.50 -7.46 5.47
C LYS A 192 19.47 -6.64 4.69
N VAL A 193 18.36 -7.27 4.29
CA VAL A 193 17.27 -6.60 3.55
C VAL A 193 16.54 -5.62 4.47
N ILE A 194 16.29 -6.02 5.72
CA ILE A 194 15.67 -5.19 6.74
C ILE A 194 16.53 -3.95 7.05
N ALA A 195 17.84 -4.12 7.25
CA ALA A 195 18.76 -3.02 7.49
C ALA A 195 18.77 -2.00 6.34
N ASN A 196 18.76 -2.48 5.08
CA ASN A 196 18.65 -1.62 3.90
C ASN A 196 17.30 -0.89 3.84
N THR A 197 16.20 -1.57 4.21
CA THR A 197 14.86 -0.94 4.26
C THR A 197 14.77 0.12 5.37
N ARG A 198 15.37 -0.14 6.55
CA ARG A 198 15.48 0.86 7.63
C ARG A 198 16.28 2.08 7.21
N ALA A 199 17.37 1.89 6.44
CA ALA A 199 18.11 3.02 5.87
C ALA A 199 17.24 3.86 4.92
N LEU A 200 16.43 3.21 4.05
CA LEU A 200 15.47 3.90 3.19
C LEU A 200 14.46 4.72 4.00
N LEU A 201 13.88 4.11 5.05
CA LEU A 201 12.92 4.77 5.94
C LEU A 201 13.53 5.98 6.66
N ALA A 202 14.77 5.86 7.11
CA ALA A 202 15.51 6.94 7.74
C ALA A 202 15.94 8.07 6.77
N GLY A 203 15.68 7.92 5.44
CA GLY A 203 16.13 8.86 4.43
C GLY A 203 17.63 8.80 4.13
N SER A 204 18.32 7.79 4.67
CA SER A 204 19.72 7.47 4.38
C SER A 204 19.84 6.79 3.01
N PRO A 205 21.04 6.79 2.40
CA PRO A 205 21.26 6.06 1.16
C PRO A 205 20.91 4.56 1.32
N ALA A 206 20.00 4.07 0.50
CA ALA A 206 19.59 2.68 0.45
C ALA A 206 19.89 2.11 -0.95
N ASN A 207 20.24 0.84 -1.00
CA ASN A 207 20.57 0.16 -2.24
C ASN A 207 19.32 -0.42 -2.92
N ASN A 208 19.39 -0.63 -4.23
CA ASN A 208 18.53 -1.61 -4.88
C ASN A 208 18.94 -3.00 -4.42
N VAL A 209 17.98 -3.91 -4.26
CA VAL A 209 18.22 -5.23 -3.67
C VAL A 209 17.83 -6.34 -4.64
N LEU A 210 18.73 -7.28 -4.83
CA LEU A 210 18.46 -8.53 -5.54
C LEU A 210 18.47 -9.70 -4.55
N LEU A 211 17.30 -10.34 -4.35
CA LEU A 211 17.20 -11.60 -3.63
C LEU A 211 17.21 -12.73 -4.64
N TYR A 212 18.24 -13.53 -4.67
CA TYR A 212 18.32 -14.66 -5.60
C TYR A 212 18.53 -15.99 -4.87
N GLY A 213 18.25 -17.10 -5.54
CA GLY A 213 18.44 -18.43 -5.01
C GLY A 213 17.29 -19.36 -5.32
N ASP A 214 17.28 -20.55 -4.70
CA ASP A 214 16.33 -21.61 -5.01
C ASP A 214 14.86 -21.22 -4.83
N ALA A 215 13.98 -21.83 -5.62
CA ALA A 215 12.54 -21.62 -5.51
C ALA A 215 12.03 -22.09 -4.13
N GLY A 216 11.03 -21.36 -3.59
CA GLY A 216 10.39 -21.72 -2.33
C GLY A 216 11.20 -21.39 -1.07
N THR A 217 12.30 -20.64 -1.16
CA THR A 217 13.14 -20.25 -0.02
C THR A 217 12.66 -19.01 0.73
N GLY A 218 11.54 -18.38 0.32
CA GLY A 218 10.93 -17.26 1.03
C GLY A 218 11.39 -15.88 0.56
N LYS A 219 12.03 -15.74 -0.62
CA LYS A 219 12.48 -14.44 -1.18
C LYS A 219 11.34 -13.42 -1.28
N SER A 220 10.30 -13.73 -2.02
CA SER A 220 9.14 -12.85 -2.23
C SER A 220 8.37 -12.62 -0.92
N SER A 221 8.21 -13.67 -0.10
CA SER A 221 7.60 -13.57 1.23
C SER A 221 8.37 -12.60 2.15
N THR A 222 9.70 -12.57 2.05
CA THR A 222 10.53 -11.62 2.81
C THR A 222 10.21 -10.17 2.45
N VAL A 223 10.09 -9.84 1.16
CA VAL A 223 9.78 -8.46 0.71
C VAL A 223 8.37 -8.06 1.14
N LYS A 224 7.38 -8.95 0.97
CA LYS A 224 5.99 -8.72 1.38
C LYS A 224 5.87 -8.53 2.90
N ALA A 225 6.53 -9.39 3.68
CA ALA A 225 6.53 -9.28 5.14
C ALA A 225 7.20 -7.99 5.63
N ILE A 226 8.29 -7.54 5.00
CA ILE A 226 8.91 -6.25 5.28
C ILE A 226 7.93 -5.10 4.99
N ALA A 227 7.22 -5.14 3.87
CA ALA A 227 6.23 -4.12 3.53
C ALA A 227 5.11 -4.03 4.57
N ASN A 228 4.62 -5.17 5.06
CA ASN A 228 3.60 -5.22 6.12
C ASN A 228 4.12 -4.69 7.46
N GLU A 229 5.34 -5.11 7.86
CA GLU A 229 5.95 -4.72 9.14
C GLU A 229 6.21 -3.22 9.24
N TYR A 230 6.70 -2.60 8.15
CA TYR A 230 7.08 -1.18 8.13
C TYR A 230 6.02 -0.26 7.50
N ALA A 231 4.81 -0.75 7.24
CA ALA A 231 3.71 0.06 6.70
C ALA A 231 3.39 1.27 7.59
N ALA A 232 3.39 1.08 8.93
CA ALA A 232 3.15 2.13 9.92
C ALA A 232 4.28 3.17 9.98
N ASP A 233 5.50 2.79 9.57
CA ASP A 233 6.67 3.68 9.49
C ASP A 233 6.76 4.43 8.17
N GLY A 234 5.78 4.26 7.30
CA GLY A 234 5.68 4.99 6.03
C GLY A 234 6.17 4.23 4.80
N LEU A 235 6.40 2.92 4.92
CA LEU A 235 6.75 2.09 3.77
C LEU A 235 5.52 1.76 2.92
N ARG A 236 5.68 1.80 1.59
CA ARG A 236 4.68 1.34 0.62
C ARG A 236 5.35 0.40 -0.38
N LEU A 237 4.65 -0.66 -0.74
CA LEU A 237 5.08 -1.63 -1.74
C LEU A 237 4.32 -1.41 -3.04
N VAL A 238 5.04 -1.31 -4.15
CA VAL A 238 4.46 -1.27 -5.49
C VAL A 238 4.96 -2.49 -6.26
N GLU A 239 4.09 -3.45 -6.49
CA GLU A 239 4.42 -4.63 -7.29
C GLU A 239 4.33 -4.28 -8.78
N VAL A 240 5.43 -4.48 -9.50
CA VAL A 240 5.56 -4.21 -10.93
C VAL A 240 5.85 -5.51 -11.65
N LYS A 241 5.01 -5.86 -12.62
CA LYS A 241 5.22 -7.04 -13.46
C LYS A 241 6.36 -6.80 -14.46
N LYS A 242 7.05 -7.87 -14.85
CA LYS A 242 8.16 -7.80 -15.78
C LYS A 242 7.83 -7.04 -17.09
N ASN A 243 6.65 -7.28 -17.65
CA ASN A 243 6.19 -6.59 -18.87
C ASN A 243 5.80 -5.12 -18.67
N GLN A 244 5.91 -4.59 -17.46
CA GLN A 244 5.59 -3.21 -17.10
C GLN A 244 6.83 -2.40 -16.70
N LEU A 245 8.04 -2.94 -16.86
CA LEU A 245 9.28 -2.28 -16.46
C LEU A 245 9.48 -0.92 -17.15
N TYR A 246 9.01 -0.78 -18.38
CA TYR A 246 9.08 0.48 -19.13
C TYR A 246 8.25 1.62 -18.50
N GLN A 247 7.31 1.31 -17.60
CA GLN A 247 6.48 2.30 -16.90
C GLN A 247 7.14 2.79 -15.59
N ILE A 248 8.19 2.13 -15.11
CA ILE A 248 8.84 2.46 -13.82
C ILE A 248 9.40 3.89 -13.79
N PRO A 249 10.05 4.43 -14.83
CA PRO A 249 10.56 5.80 -14.79
C PRO A 249 9.46 6.82 -14.50
N ASP A 250 8.33 6.76 -15.18
CA ASP A 250 7.19 7.65 -14.97
C ASP A 250 6.59 7.50 -13.56
N LEU A 251 6.53 6.25 -13.06
CA LEU A 251 6.10 5.98 -11.68
C LEU A 251 7.06 6.57 -10.65
N MET A 252 8.37 6.46 -10.88
CA MET A 252 9.38 7.04 -9.99
C MET A 252 9.27 8.56 -9.94
N ASP A 253 9.03 9.21 -11.06
CA ASP A 253 8.82 10.67 -11.12
C ASP A 253 7.56 11.09 -10.36
N GLN A 254 6.47 10.36 -10.51
CA GLN A 254 5.22 10.59 -9.76
C GLN A 254 5.41 10.42 -8.24
N LEU A 255 6.18 9.41 -7.83
CA LEU A 255 6.40 9.08 -6.42
C LEU A 255 7.51 9.91 -5.76
N ALA A 256 8.40 10.52 -6.54
CA ALA A 256 9.59 11.22 -6.03
C ALA A 256 9.26 12.36 -5.06
N ALA A 257 8.16 13.09 -5.31
CA ALA A 257 7.68 14.19 -4.45
C ALA A 257 6.87 13.72 -3.24
N ASN A 258 6.54 12.42 -3.14
CA ASN A 258 5.76 11.88 -2.04
C ASN A 258 6.65 11.72 -0.77
N PRO A 259 6.19 12.12 0.43
CA PRO A 259 6.99 12.00 1.65
C PRO A 259 7.18 10.56 2.13
N LEU A 260 6.37 9.62 1.66
CA LEU A 260 6.49 8.19 1.98
C LEU A 260 7.70 7.55 1.31
N LYS A 261 8.02 6.33 1.73
CA LYS A 261 9.08 5.51 1.16
C LYS A 261 8.48 4.35 0.36
N PHE A 262 9.08 4.05 -0.78
CA PHE A 262 8.53 3.08 -1.73
C PHE A 262 9.55 1.99 -2.04
N ILE A 263 9.09 0.75 -2.02
CA ILE A 263 9.78 -0.39 -2.65
C ILE A 263 9.05 -0.70 -3.95
N LEU A 264 9.73 -0.53 -5.09
CA LEU A 264 9.27 -1.06 -6.36
C LEU A 264 9.70 -2.51 -6.43
N PHE A 265 8.74 -3.43 -6.37
CA PHE A 265 8.99 -4.86 -6.24
C PHE A 265 8.76 -5.58 -7.56
N ILE A 266 9.79 -6.27 -8.05
CA ILE A 266 9.76 -7.07 -9.27
C ILE A 266 9.97 -8.53 -8.86
N ASP A 267 8.89 -9.32 -8.90
CA ASP A 267 8.95 -10.73 -8.51
C ASP A 267 9.34 -11.63 -9.70
N ASP A 268 10.11 -12.68 -9.40
CA ASP A 268 10.59 -13.70 -10.35
C ASP A 268 11.25 -13.14 -11.63
N LEU A 269 12.18 -12.21 -11.43
CA LEU A 269 12.91 -11.56 -12.50
C LEU A 269 13.83 -12.56 -13.22
N SER A 270 13.57 -12.77 -14.50
CA SER A 270 14.40 -13.58 -15.41
C SER A 270 14.31 -13.05 -16.83
N PHE A 271 15.41 -13.02 -17.55
CA PHE A 271 15.47 -12.56 -18.94
C PHE A 271 15.85 -13.72 -19.88
N SER A 272 15.40 -13.65 -21.12
CA SER A 272 15.95 -14.36 -22.26
C SER A 272 16.94 -13.45 -22.98
N SER A 273 17.80 -14.01 -23.84
CA SER A 273 18.85 -13.29 -24.55
C SER A 273 18.37 -12.08 -25.37
N ASN A 274 17.09 -12.03 -25.78
CA ASN A 274 16.51 -10.96 -26.60
C ASN A 274 15.31 -10.29 -25.89
N ASP A 275 15.42 -9.99 -24.62
CA ASP A 275 14.31 -9.42 -23.85
C ASP A 275 14.43 -7.89 -23.78
N ASP A 276 13.54 -7.17 -24.45
CA ASP A 276 13.50 -5.69 -24.46
C ASP A 276 13.37 -5.08 -23.05
N ASN A 277 12.83 -5.83 -22.11
CA ASN A 277 12.70 -5.39 -20.71
C ASN A 277 14.06 -5.27 -19.99
N PHE A 278 15.12 -5.86 -20.55
CA PHE A 278 16.46 -5.76 -20.01
C PHE A 278 17.00 -4.32 -20.05
N ALA A 279 16.85 -3.64 -21.19
CA ALA A 279 17.27 -2.25 -21.34
C ALA A 279 16.49 -1.31 -20.40
N ALA A 280 15.18 -1.56 -20.22
CA ALA A 280 14.36 -0.81 -19.27
C ALA A 280 14.87 -0.98 -17.83
N LEU A 281 15.16 -2.21 -17.39
CA LEU A 281 15.67 -2.44 -16.04
C LEU A 281 17.06 -1.81 -15.84
N LYS A 282 17.93 -1.87 -16.84
CA LYS A 282 19.24 -1.23 -16.80
C LYS A 282 19.10 0.27 -16.55
N ALA A 283 18.24 0.96 -17.31
CA ALA A 283 17.99 2.39 -17.15
C ALA A 283 17.45 2.73 -15.74
N ILE A 284 16.56 1.89 -15.20
CA ILE A 284 16.00 2.05 -13.85
C ILE A 284 17.08 1.95 -12.76
N LEU A 285 18.00 0.96 -12.89
CA LEU A 285 19.05 0.72 -11.90
C LEU A 285 20.19 1.75 -11.97
N GLU A 286 20.47 2.28 -13.16
CA GLU A 286 21.46 3.33 -13.37
C GLU A 286 20.99 4.69 -12.88
N GLY A 287 19.69 4.91 -12.80
CA GLY A 287 19.04 6.17 -12.50
C GLY A 287 18.83 7.02 -13.76
N SER A 288 17.77 7.82 -13.78
CA SER A 288 17.53 8.81 -14.82
C SER A 288 18.54 9.98 -14.69
N VAL A 289 18.70 10.76 -15.75
CA VAL A 289 19.54 11.97 -15.80
C VAL A 289 19.20 12.97 -14.66
N GLY A 290 18.00 12.91 -14.09
CA GLY A 290 17.52 13.75 -12.97
C GLY A 290 17.99 13.32 -11.57
N GLY A 291 18.78 12.25 -11.44
CA GLY A 291 19.22 11.72 -10.15
C GLY A 291 18.26 10.68 -9.55
N ARG A 292 18.76 9.89 -8.62
CA ARG A 292 18.00 8.82 -7.95
C ARG A 292 17.04 9.40 -6.91
N ALA A 293 15.76 9.09 -7.01
CA ALA A 293 14.78 9.46 -5.98
C ALA A 293 15.17 8.82 -4.64
N ARG A 294 15.39 9.64 -3.61
CA ARG A 294 15.86 9.19 -2.28
C ARG A 294 14.82 8.43 -1.46
N ASN A 295 13.59 8.43 -1.92
CA ASN A 295 12.47 7.77 -1.25
C ASN A 295 12.05 6.46 -1.94
N ILE A 296 12.79 6.00 -2.97
CA ILE A 296 12.45 4.83 -3.75
C ILE A 296 13.65 3.87 -3.82
N ALA A 297 13.39 2.57 -3.62
CA ALA A 297 14.34 1.50 -3.85
C ALA A 297 13.68 0.38 -4.68
N VAL A 298 14.44 -0.24 -5.59
CA VAL A 298 13.98 -1.35 -6.41
C VAL A 298 14.43 -2.65 -5.76
N TYR A 299 13.47 -3.52 -5.42
CA TYR A 299 13.72 -4.87 -4.91
C TYR A 299 13.28 -5.89 -5.95
N ALA A 300 14.16 -6.80 -6.28
CA ALA A 300 13.86 -7.87 -7.24
C ALA A 300 14.13 -9.23 -6.63
N THR A 301 13.32 -10.23 -6.99
CA THR A 301 13.64 -11.63 -6.71
C THR A 301 14.00 -12.36 -7.99
N SER A 302 14.88 -13.38 -7.89
CA SER A 302 15.19 -14.26 -9.00
C SER A 302 15.48 -15.67 -8.50
N ASN A 303 15.12 -16.66 -9.29
CA ASN A 303 15.50 -18.04 -9.05
C ASN A 303 16.89 -18.38 -9.62
N ARG A 304 17.58 -17.40 -10.20
CA ARG A 304 18.88 -17.55 -10.86
C ARG A 304 19.85 -16.45 -10.45
N ARG A 305 21.11 -16.83 -10.26
CA ARG A 305 22.16 -15.88 -9.87
C ARG A 305 22.42 -14.81 -10.92
N HIS A 306 22.37 -15.18 -12.18
CA HIS A 306 22.72 -14.32 -13.32
C HIS A 306 21.53 -13.82 -14.12
N LEU A 307 20.30 -13.98 -13.63
CA LEU A 307 19.04 -13.51 -14.26
C LEU A 307 18.74 -14.13 -15.65
N ILE A 308 19.49 -15.17 -16.12
CA ILE A 308 19.38 -15.75 -17.46
C ILE A 308 18.70 -17.12 -17.43
N LYS A 309 17.88 -17.41 -18.45
CA LYS A 309 17.48 -18.78 -18.82
C LYS A 309 18.55 -19.37 -19.76
N GLU A 310 19.33 -20.34 -19.27
CA GLU A 310 20.12 -21.21 -20.14
C GLU A 310 19.18 -22.23 -20.77
N THR A 311 18.99 -22.21 -22.07
CA THR A 311 18.35 -23.32 -22.82
C THR A 311 19.41 -24.26 -23.33
N LEU A 312 19.14 -25.57 -23.35
CA LEU A 312 20.06 -26.60 -23.85
C LEU A 312 20.37 -26.42 -25.34
N THR A 313 19.55 -25.67 -26.07
CA THR A 313 19.75 -25.31 -27.49
C THR A 313 20.79 -24.20 -27.71
N ASP A 314 21.10 -23.41 -26.68
CA ASP A 314 22.07 -22.32 -26.76
C ASP A 314 23.53 -22.81 -26.75
N ARG A 315 23.77 -24.14 -26.74
CA ARG A 315 25.11 -24.75 -26.73
C ARG A 315 25.70 -25.02 -28.14
N THR A 316 24.98 -24.67 -29.17
CA THR A 316 25.41 -24.98 -30.56
C THR A 316 25.20 -23.82 -31.51
N GLY A 317 25.90 -22.70 -31.32
CA GLY A 317 25.94 -21.65 -32.33
C GLY A 317 26.22 -20.25 -31.80
N ASP A 318 27.30 -19.64 -32.26
CA ASP A 318 27.75 -18.26 -32.11
C ASP A 318 28.20 -17.83 -30.70
N ASP A 319 29.35 -18.34 -30.26
CA ASP A 319 30.00 -18.09 -28.96
C ASP A 319 30.24 -16.60 -28.61
N ILE A 320 30.25 -15.68 -29.56
CA ILE A 320 30.61 -14.28 -29.35
C ILE A 320 29.39 -13.50 -28.81
N HIS A 321 28.22 -13.69 -29.37
CA HIS A 321 26.99 -13.01 -28.92
C HIS A 321 26.50 -13.50 -27.54
N GLU A 322 26.78 -14.78 -27.21
CA GLU A 322 26.46 -15.32 -25.88
C GLU A 322 27.37 -14.76 -24.78
N ALA A 323 28.66 -14.58 -25.07
CA ALA A 323 29.62 -14.01 -24.13
C ALA A 323 29.26 -12.56 -23.79
N ASP A 324 28.87 -11.75 -24.78
CA ASP A 324 28.47 -10.37 -24.62
C ASP A 324 27.15 -10.25 -23.78
N THR A 325 26.18 -11.08 -24.11
CA THR A 325 24.89 -11.12 -23.35
C THR A 325 25.12 -11.57 -21.91
N ARG A 326 25.96 -12.55 -21.63
CA ARG A 326 26.33 -12.98 -20.28
C ARG A 326 27.04 -11.86 -19.52
N GLN A 327 27.95 -11.14 -20.15
CA GLN A 327 28.68 -10.04 -19.54
C GLN A 327 27.74 -8.86 -19.20
N GLU A 328 26.81 -8.53 -20.09
CA GLU A 328 25.79 -7.52 -19.82
C GLU A 328 24.88 -7.87 -18.65
N LEU A 329 24.44 -9.11 -18.55
CA LEU A 329 23.56 -9.59 -17.48
C LEU A 329 24.30 -9.75 -16.14
N MET A 330 25.59 -10.11 -16.15
CA MET A 330 26.46 -10.01 -14.97
C MET A 330 26.61 -8.55 -14.52
N SER A 331 26.78 -7.64 -15.46
CA SER A 331 26.81 -6.20 -15.23
C SER A 331 25.49 -5.68 -14.61
N LEU A 332 24.33 -6.21 -15.03
CA LEU A 332 23.05 -5.85 -14.46
C LEU A 332 22.92 -6.30 -13.00
N SER A 333 23.29 -7.53 -12.68
CA SER A 333 23.26 -8.02 -11.29
C SER A 333 24.19 -7.23 -10.37
N ALA A 334 25.33 -6.77 -10.90
CA ALA A 334 26.26 -5.92 -10.17
C ALA A 334 25.72 -4.51 -9.86
N ARG A 335 24.71 -4.04 -10.61
CA ARG A 335 24.05 -2.74 -10.36
C ARG A 335 23.06 -2.75 -9.19
N PHE A 336 22.65 -3.94 -8.74
CA PHE A 336 22.02 -4.05 -7.43
C PHE A 336 23.11 -3.87 -6.37
N GLY A 337 23.03 -2.78 -5.61
CA GLY A 337 24.05 -2.48 -4.59
C GLY A 337 24.02 -3.45 -3.41
N LEU A 338 22.93 -4.20 -3.23
CA LEU A 338 22.80 -5.28 -2.24
C LEU A 338 22.26 -6.55 -2.89
N THR A 339 23.04 -7.61 -2.81
CA THR A 339 22.64 -8.93 -3.30
C THR A 339 22.60 -9.92 -2.14
N VAL A 340 21.47 -10.61 -1.97
CA VAL A 340 21.23 -11.55 -0.87
C VAL A 340 20.84 -12.92 -1.43
N THR A 341 21.57 -13.96 -0.99
CA THR A 341 21.39 -15.32 -1.50
C THR A 341 20.53 -16.17 -0.57
N PHE A 342 19.49 -16.78 -1.12
CA PHE A 342 18.62 -17.72 -0.44
C PHE A 342 18.82 -19.13 -0.98
N GLN A 343 19.82 -19.82 -0.46
CA GLN A 343 20.12 -21.19 -0.88
C GLN A 343 19.12 -22.20 -0.31
N ARG A 344 18.95 -23.33 -1.01
CA ARG A 344 18.16 -24.45 -0.50
C ARG A 344 18.67 -24.86 0.90
N PRO A 345 17.77 -25.08 1.88
CA PRO A 345 18.20 -25.39 3.24
C PRO A 345 18.81 -26.80 3.31
N GLU A 346 19.93 -26.90 3.98
CA GLU A 346 20.48 -28.17 4.41
C GLU A 346 19.57 -28.85 5.46
N LYS A 347 19.81 -30.12 5.75
CA LYS A 347 18.98 -30.91 6.65
C LYS A 347 18.77 -30.23 8.02
N ALA A 348 19.83 -29.70 8.61
CA ALA A 348 19.75 -29.03 9.91
C ALA A 348 18.88 -27.77 9.88
N ARG A 349 19.05 -26.92 8.87
CA ARG A 349 18.22 -25.71 8.66
C ARG A 349 16.77 -26.06 8.36
N PHE A 350 16.53 -27.11 7.58
CA PHE A 350 15.17 -27.58 7.28
C PHE A 350 14.47 -28.11 8.53
N ALA A 351 15.18 -28.86 9.38
CA ALA A 351 14.67 -29.32 10.68
C ALA A 351 14.29 -28.15 11.60
N ALA A 352 15.15 -27.13 11.70
CA ALA A 352 14.88 -25.93 12.50
C ALA A 352 13.63 -25.17 11.96
N ILE A 353 13.47 -25.07 10.65
CA ILE A 353 12.30 -24.44 10.03
C ILE A 353 11.02 -25.24 10.38
N LEU A 354 11.07 -26.58 10.30
CA LEU A 354 9.94 -27.43 10.65
C LEU A 354 9.57 -27.31 12.14
N GLU A 355 10.57 -27.29 13.02
CA GLU A 355 10.35 -27.15 14.46
C GLU A 355 9.63 -25.84 14.78
N GLU A 356 10.07 -24.74 14.18
CA GLU A 356 9.45 -23.43 14.40
C GLU A 356 8.03 -23.36 13.81
N LEU A 357 7.80 -23.88 12.60
CA LEU A 357 6.47 -23.96 12.01
C LEU A 357 5.53 -24.87 12.82
N ALA A 358 6.03 -26.01 13.33
CA ALA A 358 5.23 -26.89 14.18
C ALA A 358 4.78 -26.19 15.47
N LYS A 359 5.64 -25.35 16.07
CA LYS A 359 5.28 -24.53 17.24
C LYS A 359 4.21 -23.49 16.87
N GLN A 360 4.39 -22.77 15.76
CA GLN A 360 3.45 -21.73 15.28
C GLN A 360 2.07 -22.30 14.99
N HIS A 361 1.99 -23.50 14.42
CA HIS A 361 0.74 -24.20 14.07
C HIS A 361 0.25 -25.19 15.14
N HIS A 362 0.89 -25.21 16.33
CA HIS A 362 0.50 -26.07 17.47
C HIS A 362 0.40 -27.57 17.13
N ILE A 363 1.28 -28.07 16.27
CA ILE A 363 1.31 -29.47 15.86
C ILE A 363 1.71 -30.37 17.06
N GLN A 364 0.90 -31.37 17.37
CA GLN A 364 1.08 -32.27 18.52
C GLN A 364 1.90 -33.52 18.21
N MET A 365 2.38 -33.68 16.98
CA MET A 365 3.19 -34.83 16.56
C MET A 365 4.58 -34.79 17.23
N PRO A 366 5.13 -35.92 17.72
CA PRO A 366 6.50 -35.99 18.23
C PRO A 366 7.51 -35.50 17.18
N MET A 367 8.50 -34.74 17.59
CA MET A 367 9.44 -34.08 16.66
C MET A 367 10.20 -35.10 15.79
N GLU A 368 10.60 -36.25 16.33
CA GLU A 368 11.28 -37.29 15.57
C GLU A 368 10.41 -37.82 14.42
N GLU A 369 9.14 -38.10 14.69
CA GLU A 369 8.18 -38.54 13.71
C GLU A 369 7.90 -37.46 12.66
N LEU A 370 7.72 -36.20 13.10
CA LEU A 370 7.52 -35.06 12.23
C LEU A 370 8.66 -34.90 11.23
N LEU A 371 9.92 -34.98 11.69
CA LEU A 371 11.09 -34.86 10.85
C LEU A 371 11.18 -35.98 9.81
N VAL A 372 10.91 -37.21 10.19
CA VAL A 372 10.94 -38.36 9.25
C VAL A 372 9.86 -38.22 8.17
N LYS A 373 8.62 -37.88 8.56
CA LYS A 373 7.53 -37.67 7.61
C LYS A 373 7.77 -36.47 6.69
N ALA A 374 8.29 -35.36 7.24
CA ALA A 374 8.62 -34.15 6.48
C ALA A 374 9.74 -34.39 5.47
N GLU A 375 10.78 -35.16 5.81
CA GLU A 375 11.83 -35.54 4.88
C GLU A 375 11.29 -36.39 3.72
N ALA A 376 10.44 -37.36 4.02
CA ALA A 376 9.79 -38.21 3.00
C ALA A 376 8.87 -37.33 2.09
N PHE A 377 8.18 -36.36 2.67
CA PHE A 377 7.39 -35.39 1.92
C PHE A 377 8.29 -34.50 1.03
N ALA A 378 9.38 -34.00 1.58
CA ALA A 378 10.32 -33.14 0.84
C ALA A 378 10.97 -33.85 -0.37
N ILE A 379 11.31 -35.12 -0.22
CA ILE A 379 11.82 -35.95 -1.34
C ILE A 379 10.81 -36.00 -2.48
N ARG A 380 9.54 -36.25 -2.17
CA ARG A 380 8.45 -36.30 -3.16
C ARG A 380 8.15 -34.94 -3.79
N ALA A 381 8.32 -33.87 -3.03
CA ALA A 381 8.08 -32.48 -3.47
C ALA A 381 9.26 -31.83 -4.22
N GLY A 382 10.32 -32.59 -4.55
CA GLY A 382 11.48 -32.11 -5.30
C GLY A 382 12.56 -31.45 -4.45
N GLY A 383 12.52 -31.63 -3.13
CA GLY A 383 13.59 -31.24 -2.19
C GLY A 383 13.13 -30.35 -1.05
N ARG A 384 14.04 -30.10 -0.14
CA ARG A 384 13.80 -29.27 1.06
C ARG A 384 13.65 -27.80 0.67
N SER A 385 12.61 -27.13 1.19
CA SER A 385 12.44 -25.69 1.14
C SER A 385 11.46 -25.24 2.25
N PRO A 386 11.48 -23.96 2.67
CA PRO A 386 10.46 -23.42 3.58
C PRO A 386 9.03 -23.59 3.08
N ARG A 387 8.79 -23.46 1.78
CA ARG A 387 7.48 -23.70 1.16
C ARG A 387 7.03 -25.16 1.38
N VAL A 388 7.91 -26.11 1.15
CA VAL A 388 7.63 -27.54 1.35
C VAL A 388 7.39 -27.84 2.83
N ALA A 389 8.17 -27.24 3.73
CA ALA A 389 7.95 -27.37 5.17
C ALA A 389 6.58 -26.85 5.58
N LYS A 390 6.20 -25.66 5.12
CA LYS A 390 4.90 -25.04 5.39
C LYS A 390 3.74 -25.90 4.86
N GLN A 391 3.82 -26.37 3.62
CA GLN A 391 2.82 -27.25 3.03
C GLN A 391 2.66 -28.56 3.81
N PHE A 392 3.74 -29.14 4.30
CA PHE A 392 3.68 -30.33 5.12
C PHE A 392 2.98 -30.07 6.47
N ILE A 393 3.33 -28.97 7.14
CA ILE A 393 2.70 -28.57 8.42
C ILE A 393 1.21 -28.29 8.24
N GLU A 394 0.80 -27.59 7.19
CA GLU A 394 -0.61 -27.33 6.84
C GLU A 394 -1.39 -28.66 6.59
N GLN A 395 -0.74 -29.67 5.98
CA GLN A 395 -1.34 -31.01 5.83
C GLN A 395 -1.46 -31.77 7.15
N CYS A 396 -0.52 -31.59 8.08
CA CYS A 396 -0.63 -32.15 9.43
C CYS A 396 -1.78 -31.48 10.20
N GLU A 397 -1.91 -30.18 10.12
CA GLU A 397 -2.97 -29.40 10.76
C GLU A 397 -4.36 -29.79 10.24
N SER A 398 -4.50 -29.96 8.93
CA SER A 398 -5.75 -30.40 8.29
C SER A 398 -6.08 -31.91 8.47
N GLY A 399 -5.19 -32.68 9.10
CA GLY A 399 -5.37 -34.11 9.33
C GLY A 399 -5.20 -35.00 8.09
N VAL A 400 -4.72 -34.46 6.98
CA VAL A 400 -4.41 -35.20 5.74
C VAL A 400 -3.19 -36.11 5.93
N GLN A 401 -2.24 -35.69 6.77
CA GLN A 401 -1.09 -36.46 7.18
C GLN A 401 -1.18 -36.73 8.69
N LYS A 402 -1.69 -37.91 9.02
CA LYS A 402 -1.71 -38.44 10.40
C LYS A 402 -0.48 -39.29 10.69
#